data_6fb798b8ae8d54f5aadc9770636382c9
#
_entry.id   6fb798b8ae8d54f5aadc9770636382c9
#
_cell.length_a   1.000
_cell.length_b   1.000
_cell.length_c   1.000
_cell.angle_alpha   90.00
_cell.angle_beta   90.00
_cell.angle_gamma   90.00
#
_symmetry.space_group_name_H-M   'P 1'
#
loop_
_entity.id
_entity.type
_entity.pdbx_description
1 polymer ?
#
loop_
_entity_poly.entity_id
_entity_poly.type
_entity_poly.pdbx_seq_one_letter_code
_entity_poly.pdbx_strand_id
1 'polypeptide(L)'
;MRHIYLIRHGQPDFPNEIPLCIGRTDLPISEEGEQRARLLGEFFSEKSLTTVYCSTLTRSVQTARILGEGRFEPIQVEDLQELDCGLWENLTFEEIKNKFPGQYEKRGIDPEGLSLELGESFSAGISRFKAAIEKIISESFGDIAVVAHASVNRLFICTVLNKNFNELYSIPQPYGCINEIMIEDGILTVGRMGFLPSDIPEEKEIESLWKKYNTPENVIAHCRVVADKAEQIAGELEKGGLILDKKLIYTSALLHDIARALPNHAERGARWLVREGYEKVAALIACHHDLGEDENDPITEKTVLYLADKLVLDNREVTLSERFALSAEKCVTDEARASHENKYREALNTQKRVERALFGRN
;
A
#
# COMPACT_ATOMS: atom_id res chain seq x y z
N MET A 1 12.26 11.18 -16.88
CA MET A 1 11.30 11.34 -15.76
C MET A 1 12.04 11.06 -14.45
N ARG A 2 11.86 11.88 -13.43
CA ARG A 2 12.53 11.81 -12.11
C ARG A 2 11.45 11.81 -11.03
N HIS A 3 11.66 11.10 -9.91
CA HIS A 3 10.71 11.01 -8.81
C HIS A 3 11.22 11.68 -7.53
N ILE A 4 10.33 12.36 -6.86
CA ILE A 4 10.46 12.77 -5.46
C ILE A 4 9.41 11.98 -4.67
N TYR A 5 9.87 11.16 -3.75
CA TYR A 5 9.00 10.44 -2.82
C TYR A 5 8.85 11.29 -1.56
N LEU A 6 7.71 12.00 -1.46
CA LEU A 6 7.39 12.82 -0.30
C LEU A 6 6.70 11.97 0.74
N ILE A 7 7.36 11.76 1.87
CA ILE A 7 7.01 10.77 2.89
C ILE A 7 6.57 11.46 4.16
N ARG A 8 5.48 11.00 4.79
CA ARG A 8 5.17 11.34 6.17
C ARG A 8 5.98 10.46 7.11
N HIS A 9 6.58 11.03 8.16
CA HIS A 9 7.29 10.29 9.20
C HIS A 9 6.45 9.16 9.82
N GLY A 10 7.11 8.18 10.46
CA GLY A 10 6.47 7.12 11.25
C GLY A 10 5.65 7.65 12.42
N GLN A 11 4.78 6.81 13.00
CA GLN A 11 3.92 7.19 14.13
C GLN A 11 4.78 7.68 15.31
N PRO A 12 4.48 8.87 15.87
CA PRO A 12 5.16 9.35 17.08
C PRO A 12 4.84 8.50 18.31
N ASP A 13 5.78 8.44 19.23
CA ASP A 13 5.59 7.87 20.56
C ASP A 13 4.84 8.87 21.45
N PHE A 14 3.51 8.80 21.40
CA PHE A 14 2.67 9.70 22.18
C PHE A 14 2.59 9.28 23.64
N PRO A 15 2.71 10.24 24.61
CA PRO A 15 2.52 9.94 26.02
C PRO A 15 1.17 9.26 26.29
N ASN A 16 1.18 8.13 27.00
CA ASN A 16 0.00 7.33 27.30
C ASN A 16 -0.80 6.88 26.06
N GLU A 17 -0.16 6.77 24.90
CA GLU A 17 -0.79 6.40 23.62
C GLU A 17 -1.92 7.36 23.17
N ILE A 18 -1.99 8.56 23.75
CA ILE A 18 -3.03 9.54 23.40
C ILE A 18 -2.50 10.48 22.31
N PRO A 19 -3.11 10.52 21.11
CA PRO A 19 -2.69 11.41 20.04
C PRO A 19 -2.83 12.90 20.44
N LEU A 20 -1.73 13.63 20.30
CA LEU A 20 -1.64 15.06 20.55
C LEU A 20 -1.46 15.83 19.25
N CYS A 21 -1.88 17.08 19.25
CA CYS A 21 -1.50 18.03 18.23
C CYS A 21 -0.02 18.38 18.41
N ILE A 22 0.79 17.98 17.45
CA ILE A 22 2.22 18.25 17.44
C ILE A 22 2.64 18.85 16.10
N GLY A 23 3.14 20.08 16.15
CA GLY A 23 3.79 20.72 15.02
C GLY A 23 5.30 20.71 15.24
N ARG A 24 5.79 21.62 16.08
CA ARG A 24 7.21 21.74 16.44
C ARG A 24 7.61 20.91 17.67
N THR A 25 6.66 20.42 18.44
CA THR A 25 6.95 19.49 19.54
C THR A 25 7.71 18.29 19.02
N ASP A 26 8.87 18.03 19.61
CA ASP A 26 9.79 17.02 19.12
C ASP A 26 9.64 15.71 19.91
N LEU A 27 8.91 14.76 19.33
CA LEU A 27 8.74 13.41 19.84
C LEU A 27 9.48 12.41 18.93
N PRO A 28 10.05 11.32 19.50
CA PRO A 28 10.56 10.21 18.71
C PRO A 28 9.41 9.43 18.05
N ILE A 29 9.72 8.48 17.17
CA ILE A 29 8.74 7.51 16.68
C ILE A 29 8.54 6.36 17.66
N SER A 30 7.33 5.81 17.67
CA SER A 30 6.98 4.61 18.44
C SER A 30 7.53 3.34 17.79
N GLU A 31 7.40 2.20 18.46
CA GLU A 31 7.75 0.89 17.88
C GLU A 31 6.98 0.61 16.58
N GLU A 32 5.67 0.95 16.52
CA GLU A 32 4.89 0.88 15.29
C GLU A 32 5.44 1.82 14.21
N GLY A 33 5.85 3.03 14.60
CA GLY A 33 6.51 3.99 13.71
C GLY A 33 7.81 3.45 13.14
N GLU A 34 8.61 2.72 13.94
CA GLU A 34 9.82 2.04 13.46
C GLU A 34 9.51 0.91 12.48
N GLN A 35 8.48 0.10 12.78
CA GLN A 35 8.05 -0.98 11.87
C GLN A 35 7.63 -0.41 10.50
N ARG A 36 6.86 0.68 10.50
CA ARG A 36 6.49 1.40 9.27
C ARG A 36 7.70 1.95 8.51
N ALA A 37 8.69 2.46 9.24
CA ALA A 37 9.93 2.95 8.63
C ALA A 37 10.78 1.82 8.03
N ARG A 38 10.78 0.61 8.58
CA ARG A 38 11.42 -0.58 7.99
C ARG A 38 10.74 -1.00 6.68
N LEU A 39 9.40 -1.00 6.64
CA LEU A 39 8.66 -1.26 5.39
C LEU A 39 8.99 -0.22 4.29
N LEU A 40 9.21 1.06 4.68
CA LEU A 40 9.74 2.04 3.75
C LEU A 40 11.15 1.64 3.25
N GLY A 41 12.03 1.16 4.12
CA GLY A 41 13.36 0.66 3.75
C GLY A 41 13.27 -0.46 2.73
N GLU A 42 12.44 -1.47 2.98
CA GLU A 42 12.18 -2.58 2.05
C GLU A 42 11.66 -2.07 0.70
N PHE A 43 10.64 -1.20 0.68
CA PHE A 43 10.12 -0.60 -0.54
C PHE A 43 11.17 0.14 -1.36
N PHE A 44 12.07 0.89 -0.69
CA PHE A 44 13.13 1.63 -1.35
C PHE A 44 14.40 0.82 -1.60
N SER A 45 14.49 -0.42 -1.14
CA SER A 45 15.63 -1.30 -1.42
C SER A 45 15.74 -1.63 -2.91
N GLU A 46 14.61 -1.74 -3.59
CA GLU A 46 14.50 -2.04 -5.02
C GLU A 46 14.49 -0.80 -5.92
N LYS A 47 14.55 0.40 -5.33
CA LYS A 47 14.51 1.68 -6.05
C LYS A 47 15.88 2.36 -6.05
N SER A 48 16.21 3.02 -7.16
CA SER A 48 17.49 3.72 -7.35
C SER A 48 17.46 5.10 -6.69
N LEU A 49 17.21 5.18 -5.38
CA LEU A 49 17.35 6.45 -4.66
C LEU A 49 18.80 6.93 -4.69
N THR A 50 18.99 8.23 -4.88
CA THR A 50 20.30 8.87 -4.82
C THR A 50 20.57 9.56 -3.49
N THR A 51 19.52 10.07 -2.84
CA THR A 51 19.63 10.85 -1.59
C THR A 51 18.33 10.78 -0.80
N VAL A 52 18.46 10.86 0.53
CA VAL A 52 17.33 11.00 1.47
C VAL A 52 17.47 12.34 2.19
N TYR A 53 16.46 13.18 2.09
CA TYR A 53 16.32 14.42 2.84
C TYR A 53 15.28 14.23 3.95
N CYS A 54 15.42 14.97 5.04
CA CYS A 54 14.42 14.93 6.11
C CYS A 54 14.30 16.27 6.86
N SER A 55 13.16 16.48 7.51
CA SER A 55 13.01 17.52 8.52
C SER A 55 13.99 17.30 9.69
N THR A 56 14.31 18.35 10.42
CA THR A 56 15.18 18.27 11.60
C THR A 56 14.50 17.69 12.85
N LEU A 57 13.16 17.48 12.84
CA LEU A 57 12.45 16.89 13.95
C LEU A 57 12.76 15.41 14.10
N THR A 58 12.97 14.95 15.33
CA THR A 58 13.44 13.60 15.69
C THR A 58 12.66 12.49 14.97
N ARG A 59 11.33 12.53 14.95
CA ARG A 59 10.49 11.57 14.26
C ARG A 59 10.78 11.43 12.76
N SER A 60 11.12 12.55 12.12
CA SER A 60 11.48 12.58 10.71
C SER A 60 12.89 12.03 10.47
N VAL A 61 13.83 12.42 11.30
CA VAL A 61 15.24 11.95 11.25
C VAL A 61 15.30 10.44 11.48
N GLN A 62 14.60 9.92 12.49
CA GLN A 62 14.57 8.49 12.78
C GLN A 62 13.95 7.69 11.64
N THR A 63 12.81 8.15 11.10
CA THR A 63 12.18 7.53 9.93
C THR A 63 13.13 7.47 8.74
N ALA A 64 13.79 8.60 8.43
CA ALA A 64 14.73 8.70 7.31
C ALA A 64 15.96 7.80 7.46
N ARG A 65 16.49 7.67 8.68
CA ARG A 65 17.63 6.77 8.98
C ARG A 65 17.26 5.30 8.81
N ILE A 66 16.09 4.90 9.34
CA ILE A 66 15.61 3.51 9.19
C ILE A 66 15.34 3.21 7.71
N LEU A 67 14.64 4.10 6.99
CA LEU A 67 14.41 3.96 5.55
C LEU A 67 15.72 3.83 4.77
N GLY A 68 16.73 4.56 5.17
CA GLY A 68 18.04 4.54 4.51
C GLY A 68 18.84 3.25 4.72
N GLU A 69 18.55 2.46 5.76
CA GLU A 69 19.22 1.19 6.10
C GLU A 69 20.77 1.28 6.08
N GLY A 70 21.33 2.42 6.46
CA GLY A 70 22.76 2.69 6.39
C GLY A 70 23.33 2.96 4.99
N ARG A 71 22.51 2.88 3.94
CA ARG A 71 22.91 3.27 2.56
C ARG A 71 23.02 4.78 2.41
N PHE A 72 22.24 5.53 3.19
CA PHE A 72 22.20 6.99 3.14
C PHE A 72 22.30 7.57 4.56
N GLU A 73 23.11 8.63 4.74
CA GLU A 73 22.97 9.53 5.89
C GLU A 73 21.99 10.64 5.48
N PRO A 74 20.83 10.77 6.13
CA PRO A 74 19.82 11.74 5.71
C PRO A 74 20.30 13.18 5.86
N ILE A 75 20.06 13.99 4.84
CA ILE A 75 20.34 15.42 4.86
C ILE A 75 19.18 16.14 5.55
N GLN A 76 19.47 16.74 6.69
CA GLN A 76 18.48 17.47 7.48
C GLN A 76 18.28 18.88 6.92
N VAL A 77 17.01 19.28 6.73
CA VAL A 77 16.59 20.59 6.24
C VAL A 77 15.53 21.17 7.18
N GLU A 78 15.84 22.31 7.79
CA GLU A 78 14.95 22.95 8.77
C GLU A 78 13.60 23.35 8.17
N ASP A 79 13.60 23.88 6.95
CA ASP A 79 12.39 24.32 6.25
C ASP A 79 11.42 23.16 5.85
N LEU A 80 11.81 21.91 6.07
CA LEU A 80 10.91 20.74 5.95
C LEU A 80 10.12 20.43 7.22
N GLN A 81 10.29 21.18 8.31
CA GLN A 81 9.54 20.97 9.56
C GLN A 81 8.03 21.16 9.35
N GLU A 82 7.23 20.55 10.25
CA GLU A 82 5.77 20.74 10.29
C GLU A 82 5.38 22.19 10.60
N LEU A 83 4.15 22.55 10.36
CA LEU A 83 3.61 23.83 10.80
C LEU A 83 3.73 23.95 12.32
N ASP A 84 4.12 25.14 12.79
CA ASP A 84 4.05 25.45 14.20
C ASP A 84 2.58 25.58 14.61
N CYS A 85 2.15 24.74 15.53
CA CYS A 85 0.77 24.73 16.00
C CYS A 85 0.50 25.75 17.14
N GLY A 86 1.52 26.51 17.57
CA GLY A 86 1.38 27.54 18.59
C GLY A 86 0.75 27.02 19.88
N LEU A 87 -0.32 27.67 20.35
CA LEU A 87 -1.01 27.27 21.58
C LEU A 87 -1.72 25.90 21.50
N TRP A 88 -1.78 25.27 20.34
CA TRP A 88 -2.32 23.91 20.20
C TRP A 88 -1.27 22.81 20.48
N GLU A 89 0.01 23.17 20.54
CA GLU A 89 1.08 22.20 20.80
C GLU A 89 0.82 21.41 22.10
N ASN A 90 0.99 20.09 22.02
CA ASN A 90 0.81 19.13 23.10
C ASN A 90 -0.60 19.03 23.70
N LEU A 91 -1.61 19.59 23.04
CA LEU A 91 -3.00 19.40 23.44
C LEU A 91 -3.62 18.21 22.68
N THR A 92 -4.53 17.52 23.34
CA THR A 92 -5.43 16.58 22.68
C THR A 92 -6.41 17.34 21.77
N PHE A 93 -6.95 16.67 20.77
CA PHE A 93 -7.96 17.30 19.89
C PHE A 93 -9.23 17.70 20.65
N GLU A 94 -9.56 17.00 21.74
CA GLU A 94 -10.68 17.36 22.61
C GLU A 94 -10.38 18.65 23.39
N GLU A 95 -9.18 18.76 23.97
CA GLU A 95 -8.76 20.00 24.66
C GLU A 95 -8.73 21.20 23.72
N ILE A 96 -8.29 21.02 22.46
CA ILE A 96 -8.31 22.10 21.45
C ILE A 96 -9.73 22.58 21.21
N LYS A 97 -10.69 21.65 20.99
CA LYS A 97 -12.10 22.00 20.78
C LYS A 97 -12.69 22.75 21.98
N ASN A 98 -12.32 22.37 23.19
CA ASN A 98 -12.81 22.98 24.42
C ASN A 98 -12.17 24.34 24.70
N LYS A 99 -10.85 24.48 24.49
CA LYS A 99 -10.11 25.72 24.75
C LYS A 99 -10.25 26.77 23.64
N PHE A 100 -10.42 26.31 22.39
CA PHE A 100 -10.49 27.16 21.21
C PHE A 100 -11.75 26.84 20.36
N PRO A 101 -12.96 27.13 20.90
CA PRO A 101 -14.21 26.75 20.24
C PRO A 101 -14.31 27.33 18.82
N GLY A 102 -14.67 26.48 17.85
CA GLY A 102 -14.81 26.82 16.44
C GLY A 102 -13.52 26.92 15.64
N GLN A 103 -12.34 26.96 16.27
CA GLN A 103 -11.07 27.04 15.54
C GLN A 103 -10.68 25.69 14.92
N TYR A 104 -10.98 24.59 15.63
CA TYR A 104 -10.69 23.25 15.12
C TYR A 104 -11.49 22.94 13.85
N GLU A 105 -12.76 23.30 13.84
CA GLU A 105 -13.65 23.15 12.67
C GLU A 105 -13.22 24.06 11.52
N LYS A 106 -12.83 25.30 11.83
CA LYS A 106 -12.32 26.26 10.85
C LYS A 106 -11.10 25.72 10.10
N ARG A 107 -10.23 24.96 10.76
CA ARG A 107 -9.07 24.28 10.14
C ARG A 107 -9.47 23.45 8.92
N GLY A 108 -10.62 22.78 8.97
CA GLY A 108 -11.13 21.93 7.89
C GLY A 108 -11.90 22.67 6.79
N ILE A 109 -12.39 23.88 7.08
CA ILE A 109 -13.28 24.63 6.19
C ILE A 109 -12.54 25.79 5.53
N ASP A 110 -11.74 26.51 6.28
CA ASP A 110 -10.99 27.69 5.86
C ASP A 110 -9.59 27.69 6.51
N PRO A 111 -8.68 26.81 6.05
CA PRO A 111 -7.33 26.75 6.59
C PRO A 111 -6.55 28.05 6.45
N GLU A 112 -6.71 28.75 5.33
CA GLU A 112 -5.99 30.02 5.08
C GLU A 112 -6.45 31.15 6.03
N GLY A 113 -7.73 31.17 6.36
CA GLY A 113 -8.28 32.14 7.32
C GLY A 113 -8.08 31.73 8.78
N LEU A 114 -7.49 30.56 9.06
CA LEU A 114 -7.16 30.15 10.41
C LEU A 114 -5.82 30.76 10.83
N SER A 115 -5.84 31.59 11.86
CA SER A 115 -4.62 32.06 12.54
C SER A 115 -4.48 31.38 13.88
N LEU A 116 -3.44 30.59 14.03
CA LEU A 116 -3.07 29.95 15.30
C LEU A 116 -2.24 30.95 16.12
N GLU A 117 -2.69 31.25 17.31
CA GLU A 117 -1.96 32.14 18.22
C GLU A 117 -0.59 31.55 18.55
N LEU A 118 0.46 32.34 18.36
CA LEU A 118 1.87 31.95 18.47
C LEU A 118 2.31 30.83 17.49
N GLY A 119 1.46 30.51 16.52
CA GLY A 119 1.73 29.48 15.52
C GLY A 119 2.09 30.03 14.14
N GLU A 120 2.33 29.13 13.20
CA GLU A 120 2.65 29.44 11.81
C GLU A 120 1.37 29.45 10.95
N SER A 121 1.24 30.45 10.07
CA SER A 121 0.15 30.43 9.08
C SER A 121 0.39 29.39 7.99
N PHE A 122 -0.66 28.86 7.41
CA PHE A 122 -0.58 27.96 6.27
C PHE A 122 0.19 28.56 5.10
N SER A 123 0.00 29.86 4.84
CA SER A 123 0.71 30.60 3.78
C SER A 123 2.22 30.69 4.05
N ALA A 124 2.64 30.95 5.29
CA ALA A 124 4.07 30.97 5.64
C ALA A 124 4.68 29.56 5.51
N GLY A 125 3.99 28.55 6.05
CA GLY A 125 4.44 27.17 6.01
C GLY A 125 4.64 26.66 4.59
N ILE A 126 3.68 26.87 3.68
CA ILE A 126 3.83 26.46 2.28
C ILE A 126 4.95 27.22 1.57
N SER A 127 5.12 28.50 1.86
CA SER A 127 6.15 29.32 1.20
C SER A 127 7.56 28.80 1.53
N ARG A 128 7.87 28.52 2.82
CA ARG A 128 9.18 27.97 3.19
C ARG A 128 9.36 26.55 2.68
N PHE A 129 8.34 25.68 2.82
CA PHE A 129 8.42 24.29 2.41
C PHE A 129 8.64 24.15 0.90
N LYS A 130 7.89 24.92 0.11
CA LYS A 130 8.04 24.98 -1.34
C LYS A 130 9.45 25.44 -1.74
N ALA A 131 9.95 26.50 -1.14
CA ALA A 131 11.31 26.99 -1.39
C ALA A 131 12.37 25.91 -1.06
N ALA A 132 12.20 25.17 0.05
CA ALA A 132 13.07 24.06 0.40
C ALA A 132 13.03 22.94 -0.65
N ILE A 133 11.85 22.52 -1.09
CA ILE A 133 11.70 21.49 -2.14
C ILE A 133 12.32 21.96 -3.46
N GLU A 134 12.06 23.19 -3.89
CA GLU A 134 12.65 23.75 -5.12
C GLU A 134 14.20 23.76 -5.05
N LYS A 135 14.76 24.13 -3.90
CA LYS A 135 16.21 24.07 -3.66
C LYS A 135 16.73 22.63 -3.72
N ILE A 136 16.09 21.70 -3.03
CA ILE A 136 16.42 20.27 -3.05
C ILE A 136 16.41 19.74 -4.50
N ILE A 137 15.39 20.08 -5.29
CA ILE A 137 15.30 19.69 -6.70
C ILE A 137 16.48 20.20 -7.51
N SER A 138 16.86 21.46 -7.30
CA SER A 138 17.96 22.10 -8.06
C SER A 138 19.35 21.58 -7.69
N GLU A 139 19.54 21.12 -6.44
CA GLU A 139 20.83 20.66 -5.91
C GLU A 139 21.01 19.13 -5.96
N SER A 140 19.96 18.37 -6.33
CA SER A 140 20.00 16.91 -6.38
C SER A 140 19.73 16.36 -7.79
N PHE A 141 20.06 15.08 -7.99
CA PHE A 141 19.83 14.36 -9.24
C PHE A 141 19.18 12.99 -8.96
N GLY A 142 18.64 12.36 -10.00
CA GLY A 142 17.97 11.06 -9.85
C GLY A 142 16.76 11.11 -8.91
N ASP A 143 16.31 9.96 -8.48
CA ASP A 143 15.17 9.82 -7.56
C ASP A 143 15.62 10.09 -6.12
N ILE A 144 14.79 10.81 -5.38
CA ILE A 144 15.07 11.18 -3.98
C ILE A 144 13.87 10.89 -3.08
N ALA A 145 14.14 10.65 -1.80
CA ALA A 145 13.12 10.61 -0.74
C ALA A 145 13.22 11.87 0.13
N VAL A 146 12.07 12.41 0.51
CA VAL A 146 11.95 13.56 1.43
C VAL A 146 10.99 13.19 2.55
N VAL A 147 11.53 12.98 3.75
CA VAL A 147 10.73 12.65 4.93
C VAL A 147 10.33 13.92 5.65
N ALA A 148 9.03 14.20 5.69
CA ALA A 148 8.47 15.40 6.27
C ALA A 148 7.17 15.08 7.06
N HIS A 149 6.18 15.97 7.03
CA HIS A 149 5.02 15.93 7.94
C HIS A 149 3.69 16.08 7.20
N ALA A 150 2.60 15.83 7.91
CA ALA A 150 1.28 15.72 7.30
C ALA A 150 0.76 17.01 6.68
N SER A 151 0.87 18.16 7.40
CA SER A 151 0.28 19.41 6.93
C SER A 151 1.10 20.01 5.79
N VAL A 152 2.42 20.06 5.92
CA VAL A 152 3.30 20.60 4.87
C VAL A 152 3.27 19.74 3.60
N ASN A 153 3.18 18.41 3.73
CA ASN A 153 3.00 17.51 2.58
C ASN A 153 1.70 17.81 1.84
N ARG A 154 0.58 17.91 2.58
CA ARG A 154 -0.73 18.26 2.00
C ARG A 154 -0.72 19.61 1.28
N LEU A 155 -0.14 20.63 1.91
CA LEU A 155 -0.03 21.97 1.33
C LEU A 155 0.74 21.96 0.01
N PHE A 156 1.87 21.25 -0.01
CA PHE A 156 2.68 21.12 -1.22
C PHE A 156 1.92 20.36 -2.32
N ILE A 157 1.29 19.25 -2.00
CA ILE A 157 0.49 18.46 -2.94
C ILE A 157 -0.67 19.29 -3.50
N CYS A 158 -1.41 20.04 -2.65
CA CYS A 158 -2.46 20.97 -3.10
C CYS A 158 -1.91 21.99 -4.09
N THR A 159 -0.72 22.53 -3.83
CA THR A 159 -0.08 23.51 -4.72
C THR A 159 0.26 22.89 -6.08
N VAL A 160 0.86 21.67 -6.11
CA VAL A 160 1.17 20.97 -7.37
C VAL A 160 -0.10 20.61 -8.15
N LEU A 161 -1.16 20.21 -7.46
CA LEU A 161 -2.46 19.88 -8.07
C LEU A 161 -3.30 21.11 -8.44
N ASN A 162 -2.85 22.33 -8.09
CA ASN A 162 -3.61 23.56 -8.22
C ASN A 162 -5.01 23.49 -7.54
N LYS A 163 -5.08 22.85 -6.38
CA LYS A 163 -6.27 22.68 -5.56
C LYS A 163 -6.40 23.81 -4.53
N ASN A 164 -7.65 24.08 -4.15
CA ASN A 164 -7.93 25.00 -3.03
C ASN A 164 -7.55 24.33 -1.70
N PHE A 165 -7.02 25.08 -0.74
CA PHE A 165 -6.61 24.53 0.57
C PHE A 165 -7.78 24.06 1.43
N ASN A 166 -9.02 24.42 1.14
CA ASN A 166 -10.18 23.79 1.78
C ASN A 166 -10.31 22.29 1.43
N GLU A 167 -9.63 21.80 0.38
CA GLU A 167 -9.53 20.39 0.03
C GLU A 167 -8.35 19.67 0.69
N LEU A 168 -7.55 20.37 1.52
CA LEU A 168 -6.32 19.87 2.13
C LEU A 168 -6.50 18.52 2.81
N TYR A 169 -7.58 18.35 3.57
CA TYR A 169 -7.86 17.14 4.34
C TYR A 169 -8.45 15.99 3.51
N SER A 170 -8.75 16.22 2.23
CA SER A 170 -9.09 15.15 1.29
C SER A 170 -7.86 14.34 0.86
N ILE A 171 -6.65 14.87 1.08
CA ILE A 171 -5.39 14.19 0.76
C ILE A 171 -5.00 13.29 1.94
N PRO A 172 -5.04 11.96 1.79
CA PRO A 172 -4.69 11.04 2.87
C PRO A 172 -3.21 11.17 3.22
N GLN A 173 -2.91 11.21 4.52
CA GLN A 173 -1.53 11.22 5.03
C GLN A 173 -1.43 10.32 6.27
N PRO A 174 -1.61 8.98 6.17
CA PRO A 174 -1.31 8.06 7.26
C PRO A 174 0.19 8.11 7.61
N TYR A 175 0.57 7.69 8.81
CA TYR A 175 1.99 7.64 9.20
C TYR A 175 2.76 6.66 8.31
N GLY A 176 3.94 7.07 7.84
CA GLY A 176 4.76 6.28 6.93
C GLY A 176 4.26 6.22 5.48
N CYS A 177 3.27 7.03 5.11
CA CYS A 177 2.80 7.05 3.72
C CYS A 177 3.77 7.76 2.78
N ILE A 178 3.66 7.37 1.52
CA ILE A 178 4.42 7.91 0.39
C ILE A 178 3.48 8.69 -0.53
N ASN A 179 3.95 9.82 -1.03
CA ASN A 179 3.32 10.56 -2.11
C ASN A 179 4.36 10.71 -3.23
N GLU A 180 4.02 10.30 -4.43
CA GLU A 180 4.90 10.39 -5.60
C GLU A 180 4.72 11.74 -6.29
N ILE A 181 5.81 12.49 -6.41
CA ILE A 181 5.89 13.70 -7.23
C ILE A 181 6.83 13.40 -8.38
N MET A 182 6.35 13.49 -9.59
CA MET A 182 7.12 13.27 -10.81
C MET A 182 7.59 14.59 -11.39
N ILE A 183 8.81 14.62 -11.92
CA ILE A 183 9.38 15.78 -12.60
C ILE A 183 9.71 15.39 -14.05
N GLU A 184 9.10 16.08 -14.98
CA GLU A 184 9.39 15.96 -16.40
C GLU A 184 9.45 17.36 -17.03
N ASP A 185 10.57 17.69 -17.67
CA ASP A 185 10.80 19.01 -18.28
C ASP A 185 10.58 20.21 -17.33
N GLY A 186 10.89 20.01 -16.03
CA GLY A 186 10.70 21.03 -14.99
C GLY A 186 9.25 21.15 -14.47
N ILE A 187 8.33 20.38 -15.00
CA ILE A 187 6.92 20.36 -14.56
C ILE A 187 6.75 19.30 -13.48
N LEU A 188 6.14 19.69 -12.36
CA LEU A 188 5.77 18.78 -11.28
C LEU A 188 4.36 18.22 -11.51
N THR A 189 4.22 16.91 -11.39
CA THR A 189 2.94 16.22 -11.41
C THR A 189 2.84 15.27 -10.22
N VAL A 190 1.62 15.04 -9.74
CA VAL A 190 1.37 14.13 -8.61
C VAL A 190 0.93 12.77 -9.15
N GLY A 191 1.63 11.72 -8.73
CA GLY A 191 1.28 10.33 -8.98
C GLY A 191 0.38 9.77 -7.87
N ARG A 192 0.79 8.65 -7.27
CA ARG A 192 0.07 8.06 -6.12
C ARG A 192 0.23 8.95 -4.89
N MET A 193 -0.82 9.04 -4.08
CA MET A 193 -0.83 9.85 -2.86
C MET A 193 -1.25 9.03 -1.65
N GLY A 194 -0.55 9.24 -0.53
CA GLY A 194 -0.91 8.70 0.77
C GLY A 194 -0.89 7.17 0.84
N PHE A 195 -0.20 6.50 -0.07
CA PHE A 195 -0.11 5.04 -0.05
C PHE A 195 0.94 4.57 0.96
N LEU A 196 0.68 3.43 1.57
CA LEU A 196 1.61 2.77 2.48
C LEU A 196 2.43 1.73 1.70
N PRO A 197 3.71 1.54 2.05
CA PRO A 197 4.53 0.46 1.48
C PRO A 197 4.12 -0.88 2.11
N SER A 198 2.86 -1.20 2.04
CA SER A 198 2.32 -2.50 2.40
C SER A 198 2.04 -3.23 1.11
N ASP A 199 2.74 -4.32 0.87
CA ASP A 199 2.48 -5.18 -0.31
C ASP A 199 1.15 -5.95 -0.19
N ILE A 200 0.45 -5.81 0.95
CA ILE A 200 -0.79 -6.54 1.26
C ILE A 200 -1.83 -5.55 1.79
N PRO A 201 -2.92 -5.27 1.05
CA PRO A 201 -3.96 -4.36 1.50
C PRO A 201 -4.75 -4.91 2.69
N GLU A 202 -5.17 -4.01 3.57
CA GLU A 202 -6.10 -4.30 4.66
C GLU A 202 -7.55 -4.38 4.14
N GLU A 203 -8.46 -4.93 4.95
CA GLU A 203 -9.85 -5.19 4.54
C GLU A 203 -10.55 -3.94 3.96
N LYS A 204 -10.40 -2.77 4.60
CA LYS A 204 -10.97 -1.50 4.11
C LYS A 204 -10.38 -1.07 2.77
N GLU A 205 -9.11 -1.38 2.52
CA GLU A 205 -8.46 -1.08 1.25
C GLU A 205 -8.96 -2.02 0.16
N ILE A 206 -9.17 -3.31 0.48
CA ILE A 206 -9.77 -4.29 -0.43
C ILE A 206 -11.16 -3.84 -0.88
N GLU A 207 -12.02 -3.42 0.05
CA GLU A 207 -13.36 -2.89 -0.27
C GLU A 207 -13.28 -1.65 -1.16
N SER A 208 -12.33 -0.75 -0.87
CA SER A 208 -12.08 0.44 -1.68
C SER A 208 -11.60 0.10 -3.08
N LEU A 209 -10.76 -0.93 -3.24
CA LEU A 209 -10.28 -1.44 -4.53
C LEU A 209 -11.43 -2.03 -5.34
N TRP A 210 -12.27 -2.88 -4.75
CA TRP A 210 -13.44 -3.43 -5.44
C TRP A 210 -14.39 -2.33 -5.95
N LYS A 211 -14.64 -1.31 -5.12
CA LYS A 211 -15.43 -0.15 -5.51
C LYS A 211 -14.76 0.67 -6.61
N LYS A 212 -13.46 0.97 -6.48
CA LYS A 212 -12.69 1.75 -7.45
C LYS A 212 -12.69 1.12 -8.84
N TYR A 213 -12.56 -0.19 -8.90
CA TYR A 213 -12.48 -0.93 -10.15
C TYR A 213 -13.82 -1.53 -10.60
N ASN A 214 -14.92 -1.17 -9.93
CA ASN A 214 -16.27 -1.64 -10.23
C ASN A 214 -16.35 -3.17 -10.32
N THR A 215 -15.74 -3.89 -9.38
CA THR A 215 -15.76 -5.35 -9.34
C THR A 215 -17.20 -5.82 -9.09
N PRO A 216 -17.77 -6.70 -9.96
CA PRO A 216 -19.15 -7.15 -9.80
C PRO A 216 -19.37 -7.97 -8.51
N GLU A 217 -20.52 -7.83 -7.87
CA GLU A 217 -20.86 -8.51 -6.61
C GLU A 217 -20.74 -10.05 -6.68
N ASN A 218 -21.11 -10.65 -7.82
CA ASN A 218 -20.96 -12.10 -8.01
C ASN A 218 -19.48 -12.52 -8.09
N VAL A 219 -18.59 -11.65 -8.57
CA VAL A 219 -17.14 -11.88 -8.57
C VAL A 219 -16.59 -11.74 -7.16
N ILE A 220 -17.02 -10.73 -6.42
CA ILE A 220 -16.65 -10.56 -5.00
C ILE A 220 -17.07 -11.80 -4.19
N ALA A 221 -18.29 -12.28 -4.40
CA ALA A 221 -18.77 -13.49 -3.73
C ALA A 221 -17.90 -14.72 -4.06
N HIS A 222 -17.53 -14.90 -5.34
CA HIS A 222 -16.58 -15.94 -5.75
C HIS A 222 -15.22 -15.80 -5.04
N CYS A 223 -14.63 -14.61 -5.07
CA CYS A 223 -13.33 -14.34 -4.46
C CYS A 223 -13.32 -14.62 -2.95
N ARG A 224 -14.42 -14.36 -2.23
CA ARG A 224 -14.54 -14.69 -0.80
C ARG A 224 -14.49 -16.20 -0.57
N VAL A 225 -15.22 -17.00 -1.35
CA VAL A 225 -15.18 -18.47 -1.23
C VAL A 225 -13.79 -19.02 -1.60
N VAL A 226 -13.14 -18.45 -2.61
CA VAL A 226 -11.74 -18.81 -2.94
C VAL A 226 -10.80 -18.47 -1.80
N ALA A 227 -10.96 -17.32 -1.14
CA ALA A 227 -10.13 -16.91 -0.02
C ALA A 227 -10.29 -17.84 1.19
N ASP A 228 -11.52 -18.21 1.55
CA ASP A 228 -11.79 -19.18 2.62
C ASP A 228 -11.16 -20.54 2.31
N LYS A 229 -11.26 -21.01 1.05
CA LYS A 229 -10.62 -22.26 0.60
C LYS A 229 -9.10 -22.18 0.65
N ALA A 230 -8.53 -21.07 0.23
CA ALA A 230 -7.09 -20.86 0.26
C ALA A 230 -6.55 -20.82 1.69
N GLU A 231 -7.27 -20.17 2.62
CA GLU A 231 -6.92 -20.15 4.04
C GLU A 231 -6.98 -21.55 4.67
N GLN A 232 -7.99 -22.35 4.32
CA GLN A 232 -8.10 -23.74 4.76
C GLN A 232 -6.88 -24.54 4.32
N ILE A 233 -6.54 -24.51 3.02
CA ILE A 233 -5.39 -25.25 2.46
C ILE A 233 -4.08 -24.79 3.12
N ALA A 234 -3.86 -23.48 3.24
CA ALA A 234 -2.66 -22.92 3.87
C ALA A 234 -2.55 -23.33 5.35
N GLY A 235 -3.66 -23.30 6.09
CA GLY A 235 -3.71 -23.71 7.50
C GLY A 235 -3.40 -25.21 7.70
N GLU A 236 -3.82 -26.08 6.79
CA GLU A 236 -3.49 -27.51 6.82
C GLU A 236 -2.00 -27.73 6.50
N LEU A 237 -1.46 -27.03 5.50
CA LEU A 237 -0.03 -27.10 5.15
C LEU A 237 0.88 -26.60 6.28
N GLU A 238 0.46 -25.54 6.98
CA GLU A 238 1.19 -25.02 8.15
C GLU A 238 1.25 -26.04 9.29
N LYS A 239 0.14 -26.75 9.58
CA LYS A 239 0.14 -27.87 10.54
C LYS A 239 1.10 -28.97 10.12
N GLY A 240 1.31 -29.14 8.82
CA GLY A 240 2.34 -30.02 8.23
C GLY A 240 3.77 -29.46 8.30
N GLY A 241 3.98 -28.28 8.89
CA GLY A 241 5.29 -27.62 9.07
C GLY A 241 5.76 -26.81 7.88
N LEU A 242 4.90 -26.47 6.93
CA LEU A 242 5.21 -25.55 5.84
C LEU A 242 4.97 -24.10 6.32
N ILE A 243 5.90 -23.21 6.05
CA ILE A 243 5.75 -21.78 6.39
C ILE A 243 5.28 -21.05 5.13
N LEU A 244 4.08 -20.46 5.19
CA LEU A 244 3.45 -19.69 4.11
C LEU A 244 2.93 -18.36 4.65
N ASP A 245 2.98 -17.32 3.82
CA ASP A 245 2.35 -16.03 4.14
C ASP A 245 0.83 -16.12 3.92
N LYS A 246 0.11 -16.55 4.97
CA LYS A 246 -1.36 -16.72 4.93
C LYS A 246 -2.10 -15.41 4.63
N LYS A 247 -1.61 -14.28 5.13
CA LYS A 247 -2.20 -12.97 4.86
C LYS A 247 -2.09 -12.63 3.36
N LEU A 248 -0.93 -12.87 2.78
CA LEU A 248 -0.71 -12.67 1.35
C LEU A 248 -1.60 -13.59 0.51
N ILE A 249 -1.71 -14.88 0.86
CA ILE A 249 -2.57 -15.86 0.17
C ILE A 249 -4.03 -15.40 0.23
N TYR A 250 -4.56 -15.12 1.43
CA TYR A 250 -5.95 -14.73 1.64
C TYR A 250 -6.31 -13.47 0.87
N THR A 251 -5.48 -12.44 0.99
CA THR A 251 -5.70 -11.16 0.32
C THR A 251 -5.60 -11.29 -1.20
N SER A 252 -4.65 -12.09 -1.69
CA SER A 252 -4.53 -12.36 -3.13
C SER A 252 -5.75 -13.12 -3.66
N ALA A 253 -6.32 -14.05 -2.88
CA ALA A 253 -7.54 -14.75 -3.23
C ALA A 253 -8.75 -13.81 -3.29
N LEU A 254 -8.86 -12.82 -2.39
CA LEU A 254 -9.90 -11.79 -2.44
C LEU A 254 -9.81 -10.89 -3.68
N LEU A 255 -8.62 -10.72 -4.25
CA LEU A 255 -8.36 -9.78 -5.35
C LEU A 255 -8.02 -10.44 -6.69
N HIS A 256 -7.91 -11.79 -6.78
CA HIS A 256 -7.40 -12.46 -7.98
C HIS A 256 -8.22 -12.15 -9.24
N ASP A 257 -9.50 -11.98 -9.09
CA ASP A 257 -10.45 -11.71 -10.18
C ASP A 257 -10.96 -10.24 -10.20
N ILE A 258 -10.26 -9.31 -9.59
CA ILE A 258 -10.65 -7.88 -9.50
C ILE A 258 -10.99 -7.26 -10.87
N ALA A 259 -10.38 -7.75 -11.96
CA ALA A 259 -10.60 -7.29 -13.34
C ALA A 259 -11.43 -8.28 -14.18
N ARG A 260 -12.15 -9.23 -13.56
CA ARG A 260 -12.84 -10.36 -14.22
C ARG A 260 -13.75 -9.96 -15.37
N ALA A 261 -14.36 -8.80 -15.33
CA ALA A 261 -15.24 -8.30 -16.38
C ALA A 261 -14.49 -7.90 -17.68
N LEU A 262 -13.16 -7.96 -17.70
CA LEU A 262 -12.32 -7.47 -18.80
C LEU A 262 -11.45 -8.59 -19.38
N PRO A 263 -11.09 -8.52 -20.67
CA PRO A 263 -10.13 -9.46 -21.27
C PRO A 263 -8.77 -9.41 -20.57
N ASN A 264 -8.07 -10.54 -20.50
CA ASN A 264 -6.77 -10.70 -19.84
C ASN A 264 -6.79 -10.19 -18.38
N HIS A 265 -7.87 -10.54 -17.65
CA HIS A 265 -8.16 -9.99 -16.33
C HIS A 265 -7.06 -10.25 -15.29
N ALA A 266 -6.38 -11.40 -15.31
CA ALA A 266 -5.28 -11.68 -14.39
C ALA A 266 -4.15 -10.64 -14.49
N GLU A 267 -3.64 -10.46 -15.70
CA GLU A 267 -2.58 -9.49 -15.99
C GLU A 267 -3.04 -8.04 -15.78
N ARG A 268 -4.29 -7.74 -16.12
CA ARG A 268 -4.87 -6.42 -15.92
C ARG A 268 -5.08 -6.10 -14.45
N GLY A 269 -5.60 -7.03 -13.68
CA GLY A 269 -5.75 -6.92 -12.23
C GLY A 269 -4.39 -6.74 -11.55
N ALA A 270 -3.39 -7.52 -11.95
CA ALA A 270 -2.03 -7.37 -11.45
C ALA A 270 -1.47 -5.96 -11.74
N ARG A 271 -1.61 -5.43 -12.96
CA ARG A 271 -1.18 -4.05 -13.27
C ARG A 271 -1.93 -3.00 -12.45
N TRP A 272 -3.21 -3.20 -12.13
CA TRP A 272 -3.94 -2.31 -11.26
C TRP A 272 -3.35 -2.33 -9.85
N LEU A 273 -3.10 -3.51 -9.30
CA LEU A 273 -2.53 -3.64 -7.94
C LEU A 273 -1.10 -3.11 -7.84
N VAL A 274 -0.26 -3.25 -8.86
CA VAL A 274 1.04 -2.59 -8.93
C VAL A 274 0.89 -1.06 -8.84
N ARG A 275 -0.09 -0.47 -9.54
CA ARG A 275 -0.36 0.98 -9.47
C ARG A 275 -0.84 1.43 -8.08
N GLU A 276 -1.48 0.53 -7.34
CA GLU A 276 -1.92 0.78 -5.97
C GLU A 276 -0.82 0.51 -4.93
N GLY A 277 0.35 -0.03 -5.32
CA GLY A 277 1.48 -0.31 -4.43
C GLY A 277 1.46 -1.71 -3.81
N TYR A 278 0.64 -2.63 -4.32
CA TYR A 278 0.49 -4.00 -3.81
C TYR A 278 1.21 -5.02 -4.70
N GLU A 279 2.52 -4.86 -4.85
CA GLU A 279 3.34 -5.63 -5.80
C GLU A 279 3.35 -7.13 -5.50
N LYS A 280 3.42 -7.54 -4.21
CA LYS A 280 3.37 -8.96 -3.82
C LYS A 280 2.04 -9.61 -4.20
N VAL A 281 0.92 -8.94 -3.89
CA VAL A 281 -0.42 -9.42 -4.28
C VAL A 281 -0.54 -9.47 -5.79
N ALA A 282 -0.06 -8.46 -6.50
CA ALA A 282 -0.06 -8.41 -7.95
C ALA A 282 0.69 -9.59 -8.58
N ALA A 283 1.87 -9.94 -8.04
CA ALA A 283 2.66 -11.07 -8.50
C ALA A 283 1.94 -12.42 -8.33
N LEU A 284 1.20 -12.60 -7.23
CA LEU A 284 0.42 -13.81 -7.03
C LEU A 284 -0.76 -13.91 -7.99
N ILE A 285 -1.54 -12.85 -8.13
CA ILE A 285 -2.75 -12.89 -8.98
C ILE A 285 -2.43 -12.98 -10.47
N ALA A 286 -1.27 -12.51 -10.91
CA ALA A 286 -0.85 -12.63 -12.32
C ALA A 286 -0.77 -14.09 -12.77
N CYS A 287 -0.48 -15.04 -11.87
CA CYS A 287 -0.22 -16.44 -12.16
C CYS A 287 -1.41 -17.38 -11.90
N HIS A 288 -2.60 -16.86 -11.50
CA HIS A 288 -3.70 -17.72 -11.07
C HIS A 288 -4.36 -18.55 -12.18
N HIS A 289 -4.03 -18.29 -13.45
CA HIS A 289 -4.50 -19.10 -14.60
C HIS A 289 -3.51 -20.16 -15.04
N ASP A 290 -2.23 -19.86 -14.97
CA ASP A 290 -1.15 -20.74 -15.39
C ASP A 290 -0.06 -20.68 -14.31
N LEU A 291 0.06 -21.77 -13.55
CA LEU A 291 0.97 -21.80 -12.39
C LEU A 291 2.43 -21.86 -12.86
N GLY A 292 2.69 -22.63 -13.93
CA GLY A 292 4.02 -22.79 -14.53
C GLY A 292 5.00 -23.53 -13.62
N GLU A 293 4.51 -24.34 -12.67
CA GLU A 293 5.31 -25.11 -11.72
C GLU A 293 5.36 -26.58 -12.14
N ASP A 294 6.52 -27.21 -11.93
CA ASP A 294 6.73 -28.63 -12.16
C ASP A 294 6.32 -29.50 -10.97
N GLU A 295 6.23 -30.82 -11.18
CA GLU A 295 5.78 -31.79 -10.18
C GLU A 295 6.64 -31.81 -8.90
N ASN A 296 7.91 -31.41 -8.99
CA ASN A 296 8.87 -31.42 -7.89
C ASN A 296 9.14 -30.02 -7.29
N ASP A 297 8.50 -28.98 -7.80
CA ASP A 297 8.69 -27.64 -7.28
C ASP A 297 8.11 -27.52 -5.86
N PRO A 298 8.68 -26.68 -4.99
CA PRO A 298 8.17 -26.46 -3.66
C PRO A 298 6.74 -25.86 -3.73
N ILE A 299 5.93 -26.14 -2.70
CA ILE A 299 4.64 -25.48 -2.55
C ILE A 299 4.88 -24.05 -2.08
N THR A 300 4.27 -23.10 -2.78
CA THR A 300 4.34 -21.67 -2.53
C THR A 300 2.95 -21.09 -2.34
N GLU A 301 2.86 -19.79 -2.02
CA GLU A 301 1.62 -19.04 -1.96
C GLU A 301 0.84 -19.10 -3.29
N LYS A 302 1.57 -19.11 -4.43
CA LYS A 302 0.97 -19.24 -5.76
C LYS A 302 0.29 -20.59 -5.95
N THR A 303 0.93 -21.66 -5.49
CA THR A 303 0.39 -23.04 -5.54
C THR A 303 -0.95 -23.10 -4.81
N VAL A 304 -1.03 -22.48 -3.62
CA VAL A 304 -2.25 -22.48 -2.80
C VAL A 304 -3.37 -21.68 -3.47
N LEU A 305 -3.08 -20.46 -3.93
CA LEU A 305 -4.06 -19.61 -4.62
C LEU A 305 -4.60 -20.30 -5.88
N TYR A 306 -3.70 -20.82 -6.72
CA TYR A 306 -4.07 -21.54 -7.94
C TYR A 306 -5.02 -22.72 -7.64
N LEU A 307 -4.67 -23.58 -6.70
CA LEU A 307 -5.48 -24.75 -6.34
C LEU A 307 -6.84 -24.34 -5.77
N ALA A 308 -6.87 -23.34 -4.88
CA ALA A 308 -8.09 -22.85 -4.27
C ALA A 308 -9.08 -22.33 -5.33
N ASP A 309 -8.62 -21.53 -6.30
CA ASP A 309 -9.48 -21.08 -7.42
C ASP A 309 -10.03 -22.25 -8.21
N LYS A 310 -9.22 -23.31 -8.46
CA LYS A 310 -9.70 -24.48 -9.23
C LYS A 310 -10.68 -25.36 -8.45
N LEU A 311 -10.72 -25.25 -7.12
CA LEU A 311 -11.66 -25.97 -6.25
C LEU A 311 -12.95 -25.19 -5.95
N VAL A 312 -13.14 -24.01 -6.56
CA VAL A 312 -14.36 -23.20 -6.41
C VAL A 312 -14.96 -22.90 -7.79
N LEU A 313 -16.25 -23.10 -7.93
CA LEU A 313 -17.02 -22.73 -9.12
C LEU A 313 -18.17 -21.81 -8.73
N ASP A 314 -18.22 -20.63 -9.33
CA ASP A 314 -19.11 -19.55 -8.92
C ASP A 314 -18.87 -19.20 -7.43
N ASN A 315 -19.78 -19.55 -6.54
CA ASN A 315 -19.68 -19.32 -5.10
C ASN A 315 -19.80 -20.61 -4.27
N ARG A 316 -19.39 -21.74 -4.78
CA ARG A 316 -19.42 -23.05 -4.10
C ARG A 316 -18.14 -23.85 -4.35
N GLU A 317 -17.75 -24.62 -3.35
CA GLU A 317 -16.68 -25.60 -3.50
C GLU A 317 -17.11 -26.76 -4.44
N VAL A 318 -16.17 -27.20 -5.27
CA VAL A 318 -16.34 -28.30 -6.22
C VAL A 318 -15.06 -29.14 -6.27
N THR A 319 -15.20 -30.38 -6.77
CA THR A 319 -14.02 -31.16 -7.14
C THR A 319 -13.41 -30.68 -8.47
N LEU A 320 -12.12 -30.95 -8.69
CA LEU A 320 -11.49 -30.66 -9.99
C LEU A 320 -12.23 -31.36 -11.15
N SER A 321 -12.68 -32.60 -10.94
CA SER A 321 -13.43 -33.35 -11.93
C SER A 321 -14.74 -32.66 -12.32
N GLU A 322 -15.50 -32.19 -11.32
CA GLU A 322 -16.76 -31.44 -11.58
C GLU A 322 -16.51 -30.14 -12.33
N ARG A 323 -15.53 -29.34 -11.86
CA ARG A 323 -15.20 -28.06 -12.49
C ARG A 323 -14.79 -28.23 -13.96
N PHE A 324 -13.88 -29.17 -14.23
CA PHE A 324 -13.36 -29.38 -15.56
C PHE A 324 -14.35 -30.08 -16.49
N ALA A 325 -15.22 -30.96 -15.99
CA ALA A 325 -16.31 -31.52 -16.77
C ALA A 325 -17.25 -30.44 -17.32
N LEU A 326 -17.68 -29.48 -16.46
CA LEU A 326 -18.54 -28.37 -16.86
C LEU A 326 -17.88 -27.38 -17.83
N SER A 327 -16.58 -27.18 -17.73
CA SER A 327 -15.85 -26.28 -18.64
C SER A 327 -15.48 -26.94 -19.97
N ALA A 328 -15.35 -28.26 -20.03
CA ALA A 328 -15.09 -29.03 -21.27
C ALA A 328 -16.18 -28.80 -22.33
N GLU A 329 -17.43 -28.67 -21.91
CA GLU A 329 -18.56 -28.42 -22.82
C GLU A 329 -18.41 -27.14 -23.65
N LYS A 330 -17.62 -26.16 -23.17
CA LYS A 330 -17.36 -24.88 -23.82
C LYS A 330 -16.20 -24.95 -24.83
N CYS A 331 -15.45 -26.03 -24.87
CA CYS A 331 -14.29 -26.22 -25.75
C CYS A 331 -14.72 -26.78 -27.11
N VAL A 332 -14.92 -25.90 -28.08
CA VAL A 332 -15.45 -26.28 -29.41
C VAL A 332 -14.38 -26.62 -30.45
N THR A 333 -13.11 -26.16 -30.26
CA THR A 333 -11.99 -26.46 -31.17
C THR A 333 -11.04 -27.47 -30.55
N ASP A 334 -10.24 -28.15 -31.37
CA ASP A 334 -9.25 -29.14 -30.89
C ASP A 334 -8.12 -28.46 -30.08
N GLU A 335 -7.71 -27.24 -30.47
CA GLU A 335 -6.74 -26.47 -29.69
C GLU A 335 -7.31 -26.10 -28.32
N ALA A 336 -8.59 -25.71 -28.26
CA ALA A 336 -9.24 -25.38 -26.98
C ALA A 336 -9.36 -26.61 -26.08
N ARG A 337 -9.66 -27.79 -26.63
CA ARG A 337 -9.71 -29.07 -25.90
C ARG A 337 -8.33 -29.46 -25.37
N ALA A 338 -7.29 -29.38 -26.22
CA ALA A 338 -5.92 -29.68 -25.79
C ALA A 338 -5.43 -28.74 -24.68
N SER A 339 -5.70 -27.44 -24.82
CA SER A 339 -5.38 -26.45 -23.78
C SER A 339 -6.13 -26.74 -22.47
N HIS A 340 -7.41 -27.07 -22.53
CA HIS A 340 -8.24 -27.42 -21.38
C HIS A 340 -7.73 -28.69 -20.69
N GLU A 341 -7.34 -29.72 -21.42
CA GLU A 341 -6.79 -30.97 -20.89
C GLU A 341 -5.44 -30.73 -20.19
N ASN A 342 -4.59 -29.87 -20.73
CA ASN A 342 -3.33 -29.49 -20.12
C ASN A 342 -3.58 -28.76 -18.77
N LYS A 343 -4.53 -27.83 -18.72
CA LYS A 343 -4.90 -27.15 -17.47
C LYS A 343 -5.48 -28.10 -16.44
N TYR A 344 -6.28 -29.08 -16.85
CA TYR A 344 -6.79 -30.09 -15.94
C TYR A 344 -5.66 -30.95 -15.36
N ARG A 345 -4.69 -31.35 -16.20
CA ARG A 345 -3.52 -32.10 -15.76
C ARG A 345 -2.67 -31.32 -14.78
N GLU A 346 -2.42 -30.03 -15.05
CA GLU A 346 -1.72 -29.13 -14.14
C GLU A 346 -2.43 -29.04 -12.79
N ALA A 347 -3.75 -28.83 -12.77
CA ALA A 347 -4.53 -28.77 -11.55
C ALA A 347 -4.49 -30.07 -10.74
N LEU A 348 -4.58 -31.24 -11.40
CA LEU A 348 -4.46 -32.54 -10.74
C LEU A 348 -3.07 -32.77 -10.16
N ASN A 349 -2.01 -32.37 -10.86
CA ASN A 349 -0.66 -32.48 -10.37
C ASN A 349 -0.45 -31.57 -9.15
N THR A 350 -0.98 -30.35 -9.20
CA THR A 350 -0.95 -29.39 -8.08
C THR A 350 -1.67 -29.96 -6.86
N GLN A 351 -2.87 -30.51 -7.03
CA GLN A 351 -3.60 -31.16 -5.94
C GLN A 351 -2.81 -32.31 -5.31
N LYS A 352 -2.23 -33.19 -6.14
CA LYS A 352 -1.39 -34.30 -5.65
C LYS A 352 -0.14 -33.83 -4.89
N ARG A 353 0.46 -32.72 -5.32
CA ARG A 353 1.61 -32.12 -4.61
C ARG A 353 1.21 -31.65 -3.23
N VAL A 354 0.08 -30.92 -3.14
CA VAL A 354 -0.47 -30.46 -1.86
C VAL A 354 -0.85 -31.64 -0.96
N GLU A 355 -1.53 -32.66 -1.48
CA GLU A 355 -1.88 -33.88 -0.73
C GLU A 355 -0.64 -34.62 -0.23
N ARG A 356 0.41 -34.76 -1.04
CA ARG A 356 1.70 -35.34 -0.60
C ARG A 356 2.35 -34.54 0.53
N ALA A 357 2.28 -33.22 0.50
CA ALA A 357 2.82 -32.38 1.56
C ALA A 357 2.01 -32.50 2.87
N LEU A 358 0.69 -32.72 2.77
CA LEU A 358 -0.20 -32.93 3.91
C LEU A 358 -0.05 -34.32 4.54
N PHE A 359 0.05 -35.38 3.73
CA PHE A 359 -0.05 -36.77 4.16
C PHE A 359 1.24 -37.59 3.98
N GLY A 360 2.25 -37.11 3.27
CA GLY A 360 3.47 -37.85 2.89
C GLY A 360 4.57 -37.91 3.95
N ARG A 361 4.31 -37.54 5.19
CA ARG A 361 5.24 -37.60 6.32
C ARG A 361 4.93 -38.73 7.31
N ASN A 362 4.30 -39.80 6.84
CA ASN A 362 4.17 -41.04 7.61
C ASN A 362 5.25 -42.06 7.23
#